data_416b6a1af7a553f837d77449c38bd162
#
_entry.id   416b6a1af7a553f837d77449c38bd162
#
_cell.length_a   1.000
_cell.length_b   1.000
_cell.length_c   1.000
_cell.angle_alpha   90.00
_cell.angle_beta   90.00
_cell.angle_gamma   90.00
#
_symmetry.space_group_name_H-M   'P 1'
#
loop_
_entity.id
_entity.type
_entity.pdbx_description
1 polymer ?
#
loop_
_entity_poly.entity_id
_entity_poly.type
_entity_poly.pdbx_seq_one_letter_code
_entity_poly.pdbx_strand_id
1 'polypeptide(L)'
;MRNVYLLQGINLVRVGKREPVLYGNTSWPDARLQLQHWLELHWPGVSLLDCTTTSEQEAVEFLHRMADDPHAVGGLINPGAWTHTSLALRDAAAGVGVPLVEVHLSHTYARESYRKSSLVASECLGTVSGFGWLGYTLGFQALLAQQ
;
A
#
# COMPACT_ATOMS: atom_id res chain seq x y z
N MET A 1 9.70 -15.57 -11.85
CA MET A 1 9.79 -14.43 -10.89
C MET A 1 8.40 -13.87 -10.73
N ARG A 2 7.97 -13.54 -9.53
CA ARG A 2 6.66 -12.91 -9.24
C ARG A 2 6.91 -11.55 -8.58
N ASN A 3 6.25 -10.53 -9.08
CA ASN A 3 6.41 -9.16 -8.57
C ASN A 3 5.20 -8.76 -7.73
N VAL A 4 5.46 -8.27 -6.52
CA VAL A 4 4.45 -7.60 -5.70
C VAL A 4 4.77 -6.10 -5.63
N TYR A 5 3.73 -5.31 -5.64
CA TYR A 5 3.81 -3.86 -5.71
C TYR A 5 3.38 -3.22 -4.39
N LEU A 6 4.01 -2.13 -4.01
CA LEU A 6 3.60 -1.32 -2.86
C LEU A 6 3.61 0.15 -3.24
N LEU A 7 2.44 0.74 -3.30
CA LEU A 7 2.28 2.19 -3.47
C LEU A 7 2.02 2.85 -2.12
N GLN A 8 2.84 3.83 -1.79
CA GLN A 8 2.65 4.72 -0.65
C GLN A 8 2.44 6.15 -1.13
N GLY A 9 1.30 6.71 -0.81
CA GLY A 9 0.89 8.04 -1.25
C GLY A 9 1.37 9.17 -0.35
N ILE A 10 0.64 10.25 -0.42
CA ILE A 10 1.03 11.56 0.11
C ILE A 10 1.33 11.51 1.60
N ASN A 11 2.41 12.19 2.00
CA ASN A 11 2.90 12.36 3.38
C ASN A 11 3.47 11.11 4.05
N LEU A 12 3.42 9.93 3.44
CA LEU A 12 3.96 8.70 4.04
C LEU A 12 5.49 8.70 4.11
N VAL A 13 6.15 9.46 3.25
CA VAL A 13 7.61 9.69 3.34
C VAL A 13 8.04 10.32 4.66
N ARG A 14 7.12 11.00 5.36
CA ARG A 14 7.37 11.67 6.65
C ARG A 14 7.09 10.77 7.86
N VAL A 15 6.64 9.54 7.67
CA VAL A 15 6.40 8.62 8.78
C VAL A 15 7.71 8.34 9.52
N GLY A 16 7.64 8.36 10.85
CA GLY A 16 8.79 8.35 11.74
C GLY A 16 9.24 9.76 12.18
N LYS A 17 8.79 10.82 11.48
CA LYS A 17 9.10 12.23 11.77
C LYS A 17 7.87 13.08 12.07
N ARG A 18 6.66 12.54 11.84
CA ARG A 18 5.39 13.22 12.07
C ARG A 18 4.48 12.34 12.91
N GLU A 19 3.73 12.97 13.82
CA GLU A 19 2.68 12.33 14.60
C GLU A 19 3.01 10.89 15.05
N PRO A 20 4.09 10.66 15.85
CA PRO A 20 4.53 9.30 16.19
C PRO A 20 3.47 8.45 16.88
N VAL A 21 2.52 9.08 17.57
CA VAL A 21 1.39 8.40 18.23
C VAL A 21 0.48 7.71 17.20
N LEU A 22 0.34 8.29 15.99
CA LEU A 22 -0.50 7.75 14.92
C LEU A 22 0.26 6.80 13.99
N TYR A 23 1.52 7.12 13.67
CA TYR A 23 2.28 6.47 12.60
C TYR A 23 3.52 5.71 13.09
N GLY A 24 3.90 5.84 14.39
CA GLY A 24 5.09 5.23 14.97
C GLY A 24 6.37 5.99 14.67
N ASN A 25 7.49 5.50 15.21
CA ASN A 25 8.82 6.11 15.12
C ASN A 25 9.73 5.47 14.06
N THR A 26 9.42 4.26 13.60
CA THR A 26 10.22 3.55 12.59
C THR A 26 10.10 4.25 11.25
N SER A 27 11.23 4.51 10.60
CA SER A 27 11.26 5.10 9.27
C SER A 27 10.84 4.09 8.20
N TRP A 28 10.41 4.60 7.03
CA TRP A 28 10.09 3.70 5.92
C TRP A 28 11.31 2.89 5.44
N PRO A 29 12.52 3.45 5.29
CA PRO A 29 13.68 2.64 4.90
C PRO A 29 13.90 1.43 5.81
N ASP A 30 13.76 1.60 7.12
CA ASP A 30 13.92 0.51 8.09
C ASP A 30 12.78 -0.50 8.00
N ALA A 31 11.55 -0.02 7.92
CA ALA A 31 10.36 -0.86 7.76
C ALA A 31 10.41 -1.65 6.44
N ARG A 32 10.90 -1.03 5.36
CA ARG A 32 11.06 -1.66 4.05
C ARG A 32 12.05 -2.83 4.11
N LEU A 33 13.17 -2.67 4.78
CA LEU A 33 14.14 -3.76 4.94
C LEU A 33 13.54 -4.95 5.69
N GLN A 34 12.78 -4.68 6.75
CA GLN A 34 12.08 -5.72 7.51
C GLN A 34 11.04 -6.44 6.65
N LEU A 35 10.27 -5.69 5.87
CA LEU A 35 9.27 -6.23 4.95
C LEU A 35 9.89 -7.09 3.85
N GLN A 36 10.99 -6.61 3.25
CA GLN A 36 11.70 -7.35 2.23
C GLN A 36 12.25 -8.67 2.79
N HIS A 37 12.89 -8.63 3.95
CA HIS A 37 13.39 -9.84 4.61
C HIS A 37 12.27 -10.83 4.92
N TRP A 38 11.12 -10.33 5.40
CA TRP A 38 9.95 -11.17 5.64
C TRP A 38 9.44 -11.84 4.36
N LEU A 39 9.38 -11.10 3.24
CA LEU A 39 8.97 -11.66 1.93
C LEU A 39 9.95 -12.74 1.47
N GLU A 40 11.26 -12.50 1.56
CA GLU A 40 12.29 -13.47 1.17
C GLU A 40 12.17 -14.79 1.97
N LEU A 41 11.85 -14.68 3.26
CA LEU A 41 11.74 -15.83 4.15
C LEU A 41 10.46 -16.64 3.90
N HIS A 42 9.32 -15.97 3.71
CA HIS A 42 8.02 -16.64 3.65
C HIS A 42 7.51 -16.90 2.23
N TRP A 43 8.00 -16.12 1.27
CA TRP A 43 7.57 -16.17 -0.14
C TRP A 43 8.75 -16.12 -1.10
N PRO A 44 9.64 -17.15 -1.08
CA PRO A 44 10.80 -17.17 -1.97
C PRO A 44 10.42 -17.01 -3.44
N GLY A 45 11.19 -16.19 -4.18
CA GLY A 45 10.94 -15.88 -5.58
C GLY A 45 9.93 -14.77 -5.82
N VAL A 46 9.49 -14.07 -4.76
CA VAL A 46 8.70 -12.85 -4.85
C VAL A 46 9.63 -11.64 -4.70
N SER A 47 9.51 -10.67 -5.60
CA SER A 47 10.25 -9.40 -5.58
C SER A 47 9.32 -8.26 -5.22
N LEU A 48 9.78 -7.38 -4.31
CA LEU A 48 9.06 -6.17 -3.92
C LEU A 48 9.46 -4.99 -4.81
N LEU A 49 8.48 -4.40 -5.49
CA LEU A 49 8.60 -3.13 -6.20
C LEU A 49 7.78 -2.09 -5.44
N ASP A 50 8.41 -1.00 -5.01
CA ASP A 50 7.74 0.02 -4.20
C ASP A 50 7.93 1.43 -4.76
N CYS A 51 6.94 2.26 -4.50
CA CYS A 51 6.94 3.68 -4.82
C CYS A 51 6.35 4.44 -3.64
N THR A 52 7.13 5.40 -3.12
CA THR A 52 6.65 6.35 -2.10
C THR A 52 6.73 7.73 -2.71
N THR A 53 5.60 8.39 -2.88
CA THR A 53 5.54 9.63 -3.66
C THR A 53 4.57 10.65 -3.07
N THR A 54 4.83 11.92 -3.33
CA THR A 54 3.93 13.05 -3.10
C THR A 54 3.27 13.55 -4.39
N SER A 55 3.51 12.88 -5.52
CA SER A 55 2.94 13.20 -6.82
C SER A 55 1.83 12.20 -7.16
N GLU A 56 0.61 12.70 -7.33
CA GLU A 56 -0.54 11.88 -7.75
C GLU A 56 -0.31 11.28 -9.15
N GLN A 57 0.32 12.06 -10.06
CA GLN A 57 0.71 11.56 -11.38
C GLN A 57 1.63 10.35 -11.27
N GLU A 58 2.70 10.46 -10.49
CA GLU A 58 3.67 9.37 -10.31
C GLU A 58 3.01 8.12 -9.69
N ALA A 59 2.09 8.32 -8.76
CA ALA A 59 1.31 7.23 -8.17
C ALA A 59 0.45 6.50 -9.21
N VAL A 60 -0.24 7.24 -10.07
CA VAL A 60 -1.04 6.68 -11.18
C VAL A 60 -0.14 5.93 -12.16
N GLU A 61 0.99 6.52 -12.56
CA GLU A 61 1.95 5.87 -13.46
C GLU A 61 2.54 4.58 -12.87
N PHE A 62 2.72 4.54 -11.54
CA PHE A 62 3.17 3.33 -10.86
C PHE A 62 2.13 2.20 -10.97
N LEU A 63 0.84 2.51 -10.81
CA LEU A 63 -0.24 1.54 -11.02
C LEU A 63 -0.33 1.10 -12.48
N HIS A 64 -0.11 1.99 -13.45
CA HIS A 64 -0.05 1.62 -14.86
C HIS A 64 1.11 0.64 -15.14
N ARG A 65 2.31 0.91 -14.58
CA ARG A 65 3.43 -0.05 -14.70
C ARG A 65 3.10 -1.41 -14.12
N MET A 66 2.37 -1.45 -13.00
CA MET A 66 1.92 -2.70 -12.42
C MET A 66 0.94 -3.44 -13.34
N ALA A 67 0.02 -2.71 -13.98
CA ALA A 67 -0.95 -3.27 -14.92
C ALA A 67 -0.27 -3.87 -16.16
N ASP A 68 0.83 -3.28 -16.59
CA ASP A 68 1.58 -3.71 -17.77
C ASP A 68 2.63 -4.81 -17.48
N ASP A 69 2.89 -5.11 -16.21
CA ASP A 69 3.89 -6.11 -15.81
C ASP A 69 3.31 -7.54 -15.85
N PRO A 70 3.77 -8.40 -16.78
CA PRO A 70 3.29 -9.78 -16.87
C PRO A 70 3.66 -10.64 -15.65
N HIS A 71 4.56 -10.17 -14.80
CA HIS A 71 4.98 -10.86 -13.58
C HIS A 71 4.29 -10.33 -12.32
N ALA A 72 3.47 -9.29 -12.45
CA ALA A 72 2.72 -8.75 -11.31
C ALA A 72 1.69 -9.77 -10.82
N VAL A 73 1.74 -10.07 -9.54
CA VAL A 73 0.77 -10.98 -8.91
C VAL A 73 -0.20 -10.24 -7.97
N GLY A 74 0.06 -8.98 -7.71
CA GLY A 74 -0.80 -8.11 -6.92
C GLY A 74 -0.02 -7.05 -6.16
N GLY A 75 -0.70 -6.24 -5.38
CA GLY A 75 -0.04 -5.17 -4.64
C GLY A 75 -0.83 -4.63 -3.45
N LEU A 76 -0.12 -3.81 -2.69
CA LEU A 76 -0.70 -3.01 -1.63
C LEU A 76 -0.77 -1.55 -2.05
N ILE A 77 -1.84 -0.90 -1.67
CA ILE A 77 -2.02 0.54 -1.87
C ILE A 77 -2.31 1.21 -0.53
N ASN A 78 -1.43 2.14 -0.15
CA ASN A 78 -1.64 3.07 0.96
C ASN A 78 -1.66 4.49 0.38
N PRO A 79 -2.83 5.00 -0.01
CA PRO A 79 -2.90 6.29 -0.70
C PRO A 79 -2.67 7.48 0.23
N GLY A 80 -2.60 7.27 1.55
CA GLY A 80 -2.60 8.37 2.52
C GLY A 80 -3.91 9.17 2.41
N ALA A 81 -3.84 10.50 2.45
CA ALA A 81 -5.02 11.34 2.33
C ALA A 81 -5.71 11.25 0.95
N TRP A 82 -5.03 10.81 -0.10
CA TRP A 82 -5.66 10.58 -1.40
C TRP A 82 -6.75 9.51 -1.36
N THR A 83 -6.76 8.67 -0.36
CA THR A 83 -7.85 7.70 -0.09
C THR A 83 -9.22 8.35 -0.17
N HIS A 84 -9.33 9.61 0.29
CA HIS A 84 -10.59 10.32 0.46
C HIS A 84 -10.87 11.33 -0.66
N THR A 85 -9.93 11.56 -1.58
CA THR A 85 -9.98 12.66 -2.55
C THR A 85 -9.68 12.26 -3.99
N SER A 86 -8.89 11.19 -4.22
CA SER A 86 -8.36 10.90 -5.55
C SER A 86 -9.24 9.92 -6.33
N LEU A 87 -10.07 10.46 -7.21
CA LEU A 87 -10.74 9.67 -8.25
C LEU A 87 -9.74 9.12 -9.27
N ALA A 88 -8.64 9.84 -9.53
CA ALA A 88 -7.60 9.39 -10.45
C ALA A 88 -6.95 8.08 -9.98
N LEU A 89 -6.62 7.98 -8.68
CA LEU A 89 -6.09 6.73 -8.11
C LEU A 89 -7.12 5.62 -8.09
N ARG A 90 -8.38 5.93 -7.77
CA ARG A 90 -9.47 4.95 -7.84
C ARG A 90 -9.57 4.34 -9.24
N ASP A 91 -9.60 5.17 -10.25
CA ASP A 91 -9.74 4.71 -11.64
C ASP A 91 -8.49 3.93 -12.10
N ALA A 92 -7.31 4.37 -11.71
CA ALA A 92 -6.07 3.63 -11.98
C ALA A 92 -6.08 2.25 -11.28
N ALA A 93 -6.51 2.18 -10.03
CA ALA A 93 -6.62 0.92 -9.29
C ALA A 93 -7.61 -0.05 -9.95
N ALA A 94 -8.74 0.45 -10.43
CA ALA A 94 -9.74 -0.34 -11.18
C ALA A 94 -9.15 -0.98 -12.45
N GLY A 95 -8.16 -0.34 -13.07
CA GLY A 95 -7.51 -0.79 -14.30
C GLY A 95 -6.33 -1.74 -14.13
N VAL A 96 -5.88 -2.01 -12.91
CA VAL A 96 -4.65 -2.78 -12.67
C VAL A 96 -4.74 -4.24 -13.12
N GLY A 97 -5.90 -4.87 -13.00
CA GLY A 97 -6.12 -6.25 -13.48
C GLY A 97 -5.59 -7.36 -12.59
N VAL A 98 -4.84 -7.04 -11.52
CA VAL A 98 -4.40 -7.98 -10.50
C VAL A 98 -4.89 -7.50 -9.11
N PRO A 99 -5.01 -8.40 -8.10
CA PRO A 99 -5.59 -8.02 -6.83
C PRO A 99 -4.77 -6.96 -6.08
N LEU A 100 -5.49 -6.01 -5.48
CA LEU A 100 -4.95 -4.98 -4.60
C LEU A 100 -5.49 -5.16 -3.18
N VAL A 101 -4.70 -4.81 -2.18
CA VAL A 101 -5.13 -4.67 -0.79
C VAL A 101 -4.85 -3.23 -0.34
N GLU A 102 -5.87 -2.57 0.19
CA GLU A 102 -5.71 -1.23 0.78
C GLU A 102 -5.15 -1.37 2.19
N VAL A 103 -4.12 -0.58 2.51
CA VAL A 103 -3.48 -0.61 3.84
C VAL A 103 -3.34 0.80 4.38
N HIS A 104 -3.68 0.97 5.64
CA HIS A 104 -3.46 2.20 6.41
C HIS A 104 -2.68 1.87 7.68
N LEU A 105 -1.67 2.68 7.99
CA LEU A 105 -0.86 2.53 9.20
C LEU A 105 -1.66 2.86 10.45
N SER A 106 -2.42 3.98 10.40
CA SER A 106 -3.27 4.41 11.51
C SER A 106 -4.63 3.70 11.49
N HIS A 107 -5.28 3.64 12.64
CA HIS A 107 -6.67 3.19 12.74
C HIS A 107 -7.61 4.30 12.26
N THR A 108 -7.97 4.27 10.99
CA THR A 108 -8.72 5.34 10.30
C THR A 108 -10.10 5.58 10.90
N TYR A 109 -10.76 4.55 11.42
CA TYR A 109 -12.06 4.67 12.07
C TYR A 109 -12.03 5.35 13.44
N ALA A 110 -10.86 5.47 14.06
CA ALA A 110 -10.66 6.18 15.31
C ALA A 110 -10.27 7.66 15.13
N ARG A 111 -10.24 8.13 13.87
CA ARG A 111 -9.85 9.49 13.51
C ARG A 111 -11.05 10.30 13.05
N GLU A 112 -10.81 11.37 12.30
CA GLU A 112 -11.84 12.28 11.79
C GLU A 112 -12.83 11.55 10.87
N SER A 113 -14.07 12.01 10.85
CA SER A 113 -15.15 11.31 10.11
C SER A 113 -14.87 11.10 8.63
N TYR A 114 -14.18 12.05 7.97
CA TYR A 114 -13.84 11.93 6.55
C TYR A 114 -12.86 10.79 6.25
N ARG A 115 -12.12 10.27 7.26
CA ARG A 115 -11.19 9.15 7.10
C ARG A 115 -11.88 7.79 7.13
N LYS A 116 -13.17 7.74 7.39
CA LYS A 116 -13.97 6.50 7.42
C LYS A 116 -14.42 6.06 6.03
N SER A 117 -14.29 6.93 5.02
CA SER A 117 -14.68 6.64 3.65
C SER A 117 -13.45 6.52 2.76
N SER A 118 -13.41 5.49 1.92
CA SER A 118 -12.36 5.28 0.94
C SER A 118 -12.94 5.24 -0.46
N LEU A 119 -12.36 6.02 -1.38
CA LEU A 119 -12.67 5.95 -2.81
C LEU A 119 -12.03 4.73 -3.48
N VAL A 120 -10.97 4.18 -2.89
CA VAL A 120 -10.15 3.12 -3.48
C VAL A 120 -10.56 1.71 -3.00
N ALA A 121 -11.14 1.61 -1.80
CA ALA A 121 -11.45 0.33 -1.17
C ALA A 121 -12.33 -0.61 -2.02
N SER A 122 -13.27 -0.06 -2.78
CA SER A 122 -14.14 -0.84 -3.66
C SER A 122 -13.39 -1.56 -4.79
N GLU A 123 -12.19 -1.09 -5.13
CA GLU A 123 -11.32 -1.68 -6.16
C GLU A 123 -10.29 -2.65 -5.56
N CYS A 124 -10.32 -2.84 -4.27
CA CYS A 124 -9.39 -3.70 -3.53
C CYS A 124 -10.08 -5.00 -3.07
N LEU A 125 -9.27 -6.03 -2.92
CA LEU A 125 -9.67 -7.32 -2.37
C LEU A 125 -10.14 -7.20 -0.92
N GLY A 126 -9.49 -6.32 -0.16
CA GLY A 126 -9.78 -6.07 1.24
C GLY A 126 -8.97 -4.89 1.77
N THR A 127 -9.15 -4.60 3.06
CA THR A 127 -8.51 -3.46 3.74
C THR A 127 -7.89 -3.91 5.06
N VAL A 128 -6.67 -3.43 5.33
CA VAL A 128 -5.98 -3.57 6.63
C VAL A 128 -5.75 -2.16 7.17
N SER A 129 -6.11 -1.93 8.43
CA SER A 129 -6.04 -0.58 9.02
C SER A 129 -5.70 -0.67 10.51
N GLY A 130 -4.75 0.17 10.98
CA GLY A 130 -4.52 0.39 12.39
C GLY A 130 -3.36 -0.38 13.03
N PHE A 131 -2.56 -1.10 12.26
CA PHE A 131 -1.48 -1.95 12.79
C PHE A 131 -0.06 -1.45 12.46
N GLY A 132 0.07 -0.17 12.10
CA GLY A 132 1.37 0.38 11.71
C GLY A 132 1.99 -0.39 10.53
N TRP A 133 3.31 -0.52 10.54
CA TRP A 133 4.04 -1.24 9.48
C TRP A 133 3.69 -2.72 9.38
N LEU A 134 3.24 -3.36 10.48
CA LEU A 134 2.73 -4.72 10.43
C LEU A 134 1.58 -4.88 9.43
N GLY A 135 0.83 -3.82 9.18
CA GLY A 135 -0.25 -3.80 8.20
C GLY A 135 0.21 -4.21 6.79
N TYR A 136 1.44 -3.86 6.40
CA TYR A 136 1.98 -4.29 5.10
C TYR A 136 2.27 -5.79 5.06
N THR A 137 2.83 -6.35 6.13
CA THR A 137 3.02 -7.80 6.26
C THR A 137 1.68 -8.54 6.18
N LEU A 138 0.67 -8.07 6.92
CA LEU A 138 -0.68 -8.65 6.91
C LEU A 138 -1.34 -8.54 5.53
N GLY A 139 -1.17 -7.40 4.86
CA GLY A 139 -1.69 -7.18 3.51
C GLY A 139 -1.07 -8.14 2.49
N PHE A 140 0.26 -8.31 2.50
CA PHE A 140 0.93 -9.27 1.62
C PHE A 140 0.60 -10.71 1.98
N GLN A 141 0.44 -11.03 3.27
CA GLN A 141 -0.02 -12.35 3.70
C GLN A 141 -1.40 -12.66 3.10
N ALA A 142 -2.34 -11.71 3.19
CA ALA A 142 -3.67 -11.87 2.63
C ALA A 142 -3.64 -12.00 1.10
N LEU A 143 -2.82 -11.19 0.43
CA LEU A 143 -2.67 -11.19 -1.02
C LEU A 143 -2.09 -12.50 -1.55
N LEU A 144 -0.95 -12.92 -0.99
CA LEU A 144 -0.18 -14.05 -1.49
C LEU A 144 -0.76 -15.42 -1.10
N ALA A 145 -1.51 -15.48 -0.01
CA ALA A 145 -2.19 -16.71 0.41
C ALA A 145 -3.33 -17.13 -0.53
N GLN A 146 -3.75 -16.24 -1.44
CA GLN A 146 -4.80 -16.51 -2.41
C GLN A 146 -4.27 -16.88 -3.81
N GLN A 147 -2.95 -16.93 -3.96
CA GLN A 147 -2.25 -17.30 -5.21
C GLN A 147 -2.00 -18.84 -5.27
#